data_a6cdf2d5b7590ae8928e7ea4a365dd38
#
_entry.id   a6cdf2d5b7590ae8928e7ea4a365dd38
#
_cell.length_a   1.000
_cell.length_b   1.000
_cell.length_c   1.000
_cell.angle_alpha   90.00
_cell.angle_beta   90.00
_cell.angle_gamma   90.00
#
_symmetry.space_group_name_H-M   'P 1'
#
loop_
_entity.id
_entity.type
_entity.pdbx_description
1 polymer ?
#
loop_
_entity_poly.entity_id
_entity_poly.type
_entity_poly.pdbx_seq_one_letter_code
_entity_poly.pdbx_strand_id
1 'polypeptide(L)'
;MVVPILSATSAAPPAGGIRSQTGADLRQVALTQFASVGFAATSLQNIADIAGFSKSSVLYHFASKEALLEQVLTPAIDQLEVVLDRFVSEPETIASRERFVDDFIDFLLEFRLELHTFINQAQSLRGIAIIDRAGLLIVRLAASICHDDASSEDRLRFGFALGGAAYSLVAGMTFLGEDTVPDDDLRPALRTVMTELLAPVSVHPRSAHS
;
A
#
# COMPACT_ATOMS: atom_id res chain seq x y z
N MET A 1 1.14 46.31 48.93
CA MET A 1 0.31 45.86 47.80
C MET A 1 0.96 44.58 47.26
N VAL A 2 0.43 43.42 47.67
CA VAL A 2 1.02 42.11 47.44
C VAL A 2 0.25 41.50 46.24
N VAL A 3 0.97 41.19 45.18
CA VAL A 3 0.41 40.51 43.97
C VAL A 3 0.46 39.01 44.20
N PRO A 4 -0.62 38.24 44.03
CA PRO A 4 -0.58 36.77 44.14
C PRO A 4 -0.02 36.14 42.87
N ILE A 5 0.92 35.21 43.07
CA ILE A 5 1.50 34.35 42.05
C ILE A 5 0.46 33.28 41.71
N LEU A 6 -0.09 33.32 40.50
CA LEU A 6 -0.92 32.26 39.95
C LEU A 6 -0.04 31.04 39.63
N SER A 7 -0.21 29.97 40.39
CA SER A 7 0.35 28.65 40.12
C SER A 7 -0.35 28.07 38.89
N ALA A 8 0.38 27.94 37.77
CA ALA A 8 -0.07 27.20 36.61
C ALA A 8 -0.03 25.69 36.92
N THR A 9 -1.21 25.12 37.14
CA THR A 9 -1.36 23.66 37.22
C THR A 9 -1.17 23.07 35.80
N SER A 10 -0.01 22.49 35.55
CA SER A 10 0.25 21.70 34.36
C SER A 10 -0.59 20.43 34.42
N ALA A 11 -1.68 20.39 33.67
CA ALA A 11 -2.47 19.19 33.51
C ALA A 11 -1.65 18.18 32.67
N ALA A 12 -1.35 17.01 33.23
CA ALA A 12 -0.77 15.88 32.47
C ALA A 12 -1.72 15.47 31.35
N PRO A 13 -1.22 15.17 30.16
CA PRO A 13 -2.06 14.70 29.03
C PRO A 13 -2.74 13.36 29.39
N PRO A 14 -3.97 13.10 28.89
CA PRO A 14 -4.71 11.91 29.23
C PRO A 14 -3.94 10.65 28.76
N ALA A 15 -3.82 9.66 29.63
CA ALA A 15 -3.05 8.41 29.43
C ALA A 15 -3.42 7.65 28.13
N GLY A 16 -4.59 7.89 27.54
CA GLY A 16 -5.03 7.35 26.26
C GLY A 16 -4.27 7.94 25.06
N GLY A 17 -3.89 9.21 25.10
CA GLY A 17 -3.15 9.87 24.01
C GLY A 17 -1.72 9.35 23.87
N ILE A 18 -1.03 9.12 24.99
CA ILE A 18 0.36 8.63 25.00
C ILE A 18 0.44 7.19 24.45
N ARG A 19 -0.51 6.32 24.78
CA ARG A 19 -0.58 4.94 24.30
C ARG A 19 -0.84 4.86 22.79
N SER A 20 -1.74 5.70 22.28
CA SER A 20 -2.04 5.80 20.86
C SER A 20 -0.83 6.27 20.08
N GLN A 21 -0.10 7.27 20.58
CA GLN A 21 1.11 7.79 19.94
C GLN A 21 2.22 6.73 19.90
N THR A 22 2.51 6.06 21.02
CA THR A 22 3.52 5.00 21.08
C THR A 22 3.24 3.87 20.08
N GLY A 23 1.98 3.43 19.95
CA GLY A 23 1.59 2.43 18.99
C GLY A 23 1.77 2.88 17.53
N ALA A 24 1.52 4.16 17.24
CA ALA A 24 1.73 4.74 15.91
C ALA A 24 3.23 4.82 15.56
N ASP A 25 4.06 5.31 16.50
CA ASP A 25 5.51 5.40 16.33
C ASP A 25 6.13 4.03 16.07
N LEU A 26 5.71 3.01 16.82
CA LEU A 26 6.16 1.63 16.64
C LEU A 26 5.78 1.06 15.27
N ARG A 27 4.55 1.32 14.78
CA ARG A 27 4.13 0.88 13.44
C ARG A 27 4.96 1.56 12.35
N GLN A 28 5.22 2.87 12.47
CA GLN A 28 6.01 3.60 11.49
C GLN A 28 7.45 3.07 11.41
N VAL A 29 8.11 2.85 12.56
CA VAL A 29 9.44 2.26 12.62
C VAL A 29 9.44 0.84 12.05
N ALA A 30 8.43 0.03 12.41
CA ALA A 30 8.32 -1.33 11.92
C ALA A 30 8.18 -1.39 10.40
N LEU A 31 7.30 -0.56 9.81
CA LEU A 31 7.09 -0.49 8.37
C LEU A 31 8.39 -0.11 7.65
N THR A 32 9.10 0.92 8.13
CA THR A 32 10.39 1.33 7.58
C THR A 32 11.43 0.19 7.65
N GLN A 33 11.50 -0.54 8.77
CA GLN A 33 12.42 -1.66 8.92
C GLN A 33 12.03 -2.86 8.03
N PHE A 34 10.75 -3.16 7.93
CA PHE A 34 10.28 -4.24 7.05
C PHE A 34 10.55 -3.93 5.57
N ALA A 35 10.39 -2.68 5.16
CA ALA A 35 10.68 -2.26 3.79
C ALA A 35 12.19 -2.26 3.50
N SER A 36 13.04 -1.70 4.37
CA SER A 36 14.47 -1.48 4.09
C SER A 36 15.36 -2.69 4.39
N VAL A 37 15.09 -3.40 5.50
CA VAL A 37 15.92 -4.52 5.99
C VAL A 37 15.26 -5.87 5.69
N GLY A 38 13.96 -5.90 5.59
CA GLY A 38 13.15 -7.09 5.38
C GLY A 38 12.57 -7.67 6.68
N PHE A 39 11.41 -8.32 6.55
CA PHE A 39 10.70 -8.89 7.70
C PHE A 39 11.55 -9.95 8.44
N ALA A 40 12.19 -10.87 7.72
CA ALA A 40 12.98 -11.95 8.34
C ALA A 40 14.13 -11.42 9.20
N ALA A 41 14.85 -10.41 8.71
CA ALA A 41 16.01 -9.82 9.38
C ALA A 41 15.65 -8.82 10.49
N THR A 42 14.43 -8.31 10.52
CA THR A 42 13.94 -7.38 11.54
C THR A 42 13.45 -8.13 12.78
N SER A 43 13.80 -7.65 13.99
CA SER A 43 13.33 -8.18 15.26
C SER A 43 12.51 -7.13 16.03
N LEU A 44 11.62 -7.58 16.94
CA LEU A 44 10.90 -6.66 17.83
C LEU A 44 11.84 -5.87 18.75
N GLN A 45 13.03 -6.41 19.06
CA GLN A 45 14.05 -5.69 19.81
C GLN A 45 14.61 -4.52 18.99
N ASN A 46 14.97 -4.78 17.72
CA ASN A 46 15.48 -3.71 16.83
C ASN A 46 14.46 -2.59 16.66
N ILE A 47 13.19 -2.94 16.49
CA ILE A 47 12.11 -1.95 16.40
C ILE A 47 11.98 -1.13 17.67
N ALA A 48 12.06 -1.78 18.84
CA ALA A 48 12.02 -1.13 20.13
C ALA A 48 13.19 -0.14 20.30
N ASP A 49 14.41 -0.59 20.01
CA ASP A 49 15.63 0.20 20.15
C ASP A 49 15.60 1.45 19.24
N ILE A 50 15.18 1.31 17.98
CA ILE A 50 15.07 2.42 17.02
C ILE A 50 13.98 3.40 17.45
N ALA A 51 12.85 2.90 17.94
CA ALA A 51 11.72 3.74 18.38
C ALA A 51 11.95 4.36 19.78
N GLY A 52 13.02 4.02 20.48
CA GLY A 52 13.33 4.52 21.83
C GLY A 52 12.46 3.92 22.93
N PHE A 53 11.95 2.70 22.72
CA PHE A 53 11.09 1.98 23.66
C PHE A 53 11.74 0.69 24.14
N SER A 54 11.19 0.06 25.18
CA SER A 54 11.58 -1.27 25.62
C SER A 54 10.87 -2.34 24.77
N LYS A 55 11.50 -3.53 24.63
CA LYS A 55 10.86 -4.70 24.00
C LYS A 55 9.52 -5.06 24.66
N SER A 56 9.43 -4.91 26.00
CA SER A 56 8.20 -5.15 26.74
C SER A 56 7.09 -4.15 26.36
N SER A 57 7.47 -2.91 26.03
CA SER A 57 6.52 -1.92 25.50
C SER A 57 5.98 -2.36 24.13
N VAL A 58 6.84 -2.85 23.24
CA VAL A 58 6.42 -3.37 21.93
C VAL A 58 5.47 -4.56 22.09
N LEU A 59 5.83 -5.53 22.94
CA LEU A 59 4.99 -6.71 23.22
C LEU A 59 3.67 -6.38 23.93
N TYR A 60 3.60 -5.25 24.61
CA TYR A 60 2.35 -4.74 25.17
C TYR A 60 1.36 -4.26 24.07
N HIS A 61 1.87 -3.69 22.98
CA HIS A 61 1.06 -3.22 21.85
C HIS A 61 0.81 -4.30 20.80
N PHE A 62 1.79 -5.20 20.59
CA PHE A 62 1.76 -6.19 19.51
C PHE A 62 2.20 -7.56 20.04
N ALA A 63 1.31 -8.53 19.95
CA ALA A 63 1.55 -9.88 20.48
C ALA A 63 2.75 -10.60 19.82
N SER A 64 3.03 -10.30 18.54
CA SER A 64 4.13 -10.89 17.78
C SER A 64 4.59 -9.93 16.67
N LYS A 65 5.66 -10.31 15.97
CA LYS A 65 6.15 -9.58 14.79
C LYS A 65 5.15 -9.69 13.61
N GLU A 66 4.51 -10.83 13.48
CA GLU A 66 3.45 -11.08 12.50
C GLU A 66 2.23 -10.19 12.78
N ALA A 67 1.79 -10.09 14.04
CA ALA A 67 0.70 -9.20 14.44
C ALA A 67 1.04 -7.71 14.18
N LEU A 68 2.30 -7.32 14.34
CA LEU A 68 2.75 -5.99 13.99
C LEU A 68 2.74 -5.78 12.46
N LEU A 69 3.20 -6.76 11.68
CA LEU A 69 3.12 -6.72 10.21
C LEU A 69 1.67 -6.59 9.74
N GLU A 70 0.75 -7.37 10.30
CA GLU A 70 -0.68 -7.26 9.99
C GLU A 70 -1.18 -5.82 10.22
N GLN A 71 -0.86 -5.23 11.38
CA GLN A 71 -1.30 -3.89 11.71
C GLN A 71 -0.70 -2.79 10.81
N VAL A 72 0.52 -2.95 10.31
CA VAL A 72 1.12 -1.96 9.41
C VAL A 72 0.63 -2.10 7.98
N LEU A 73 0.27 -3.31 7.53
CA LEU A 73 -0.24 -3.54 6.17
C LEU A 73 -1.76 -3.39 6.05
N THR A 74 -2.51 -3.53 7.13
CA THR A 74 -3.98 -3.47 7.11
C THR A 74 -4.52 -2.20 6.43
N PRO A 75 -4.04 -0.97 6.72
CA PRO A 75 -4.57 0.23 6.07
C PRO A 75 -4.45 0.19 4.54
N ALA A 76 -3.31 -0.27 4.01
CA ALA A 76 -3.11 -0.40 2.58
C ALA A 76 -4.05 -1.45 1.96
N ILE A 77 -4.22 -2.60 2.62
CA ILE A 77 -5.09 -3.67 2.13
C ILE A 77 -6.57 -3.26 2.19
N ASP A 78 -6.99 -2.56 3.24
CA ASP A 78 -8.34 -2.01 3.35
C ASP A 78 -8.61 -0.96 2.26
N GLN A 79 -7.65 -0.08 1.99
CA GLN A 79 -7.79 0.92 0.93
C GLN A 79 -7.84 0.28 -0.46
N LEU A 80 -7.01 -0.74 -0.73
CA LEU A 80 -7.08 -1.49 -1.99
C LEU A 80 -8.46 -2.14 -2.17
N GLU A 81 -9.03 -2.70 -1.10
CA GLU A 81 -10.37 -3.28 -1.14
C GLU A 81 -11.44 -2.22 -1.48
N VAL A 82 -11.35 -1.03 -0.88
CA VAL A 82 -12.24 0.10 -1.19
C VAL A 82 -12.15 0.52 -2.66
N VAL A 83 -10.93 0.65 -3.19
CA VAL A 83 -10.70 0.99 -4.61
C VAL A 83 -11.32 -0.06 -5.52
N LEU A 84 -11.10 -1.34 -5.20
CA LEU A 84 -11.64 -2.46 -5.97
C LEU A 84 -13.17 -2.56 -5.89
N ASP A 85 -13.74 -2.42 -4.69
CA ASP A 85 -15.20 -2.47 -4.49
C ASP A 85 -15.92 -1.38 -5.26
N ARG A 86 -15.36 -0.16 -5.26
CA ARG A 86 -15.89 0.94 -6.06
C ARG A 86 -15.86 0.59 -7.55
N PHE A 87 -14.73 0.14 -8.06
CA PHE A 87 -14.57 -0.22 -9.47
C PHE A 87 -15.55 -1.31 -9.91
N VAL A 88 -15.73 -2.36 -9.11
CA VAL A 88 -16.63 -3.49 -9.42
C VAL A 88 -18.10 -3.11 -9.32
N SER A 89 -18.46 -2.17 -8.44
CA SER A 89 -19.86 -1.75 -8.24
C SER A 89 -20.35 -0.74 -9.27
N GLU A 90 -19.44 -0.07 -9.99
CA GLU A 90 -19.80 0.92 -11.00
C GLU A 90 -20.06 0.27 -12.37
N PRO A 91 -20.96 0.85 -13.21
CA PRO A 91 -21.09 0.42 -14.59
C PRO A 91 -19.78 0.56 -15.36
N GLU A 92 -19.50 -0.40 -16.25
CA GLU A 92 -18.29 -0.36 -17.07
C GLU A 92 -18.38 0.76 -18.14
N THR A 93 -17.78 1.91 -17.82
CA THR A 93 -17.73 3.10 -18.66
C THR A 93 -16.30 3.62 -18.75
N ILE A 94 -16.03 4.48 -19.73
CA ILE A 94 -14.74 5.19 -19.81
C ILE A 94 -14.50 5.98 -18.51
N ALA A 95 -15.51 6.68 -18.00
CA ALA A 95 -15.40 7.47 -16.79
C ALA A 95 -15.12 6.64 -15.53
N SER A 96 -15.70 5.43 -15.40
CA SER A 96 -15.40 4.53 -14.28
C SER A 96 -13.97 3.97 -14.34
N ARG A 97 -13.48 3.67 -15.55
CA ARG A 97 -12.08 3.25 -15.76
C ARG A 97 -11.10 4.36 -15.43
N GLU A 98 -11.35 5.59 -15.87
CA GLU A 98 -10.51 6.76 -15.53
C GLU A 98 -10.46 7.00 -14.02
N ARG A 99 -11.61 6.94 -13.34
CA ARG A 99 -11.64 7.03 -11.86
C ARG A 99 -10.85 5.92 -11.19
N PHE A 100 -11.01 4.68 -11.66
CA PHE A 100 -10.22 3.56 -11.14
C PHE A 100 -8.71 3.81 -11.29
N VAL A 101 -8.27 4.32 -12.43
CA VAL A 101 -6.84 4.66 -12.66
C VAL A 101 -6.40 5.73 -11.66
N ASP A 102 -7.19 6.79 -11.48
CA ASP A 102 -6.87 7.86 -10.53
C ASP A 102 -6.85 7.36 -9.07
N ASP A 103 -7.87 6.61 -8.63
CA ASP A 103 -7.94 6.01 -7.29
C ASP A 103 -6.79 5.01 -7.05
N PHE A 104 -6.41 4.23 -8.06
CA PHE A 104 -5.32 3.27 -7.95
C PHE A 104 -3.96 3.95 -7.89
N ILE A 105 -3.74 5.03 -8.65
CA ILE A 105 -2.52 5.83 -8.55
C ILE A 105 -2.41 6.47 -7.17
N ASP A 106 -3.50 7.03 -6.63
CA ASP A 106 -3.51 7.59 -5.28
C ASP A 106 -3.12 6.53 -4.24
N PHE A 107 -3.71 5.34 -4.34
CA PHE A 107 -3.35 4.19 -3.51
C PHE A 107 -1.85 3.84 -3.63
N LEU A 108 -1.31 3.77 -4.84
CA LEU A 108 0.12 3.45 -5.05
C LEU A 108 1.05 4.49 -4.44
N LEU A 109 0.70 5.78 -4.55
CA LEU A 109 1.51 6.88 -4.03
C LEU A 109 1.43 6.99 -2.51
N GLU A 110 0.27 6.74 -1.91
CA GLU A 110 0.06 6.80 -0.47
C GLU A 110 0.75 5.63 0.27
N PHE A 111 0.68 4.41 -0.30
CA PHE A 111 1.11 3.17 0.38
C PHE A 111 2.41 2.57 -0.19
N ARG A 112 3.38 3.41 -0.57
CA ARG A 112 4.64 2.96 -1.22
C ARG A 112 5.46 1.98 -0.38
N LEU A 113 5.58 2.22 0.93
CA LEU A 113 6.37 1.36 1.81
C LEU A 113 5.70 0.01 2.04
N GLU A 114 4.38 -0.01 2.18
CA GLU A 114 3.57 -1.22 2.27
C GLU A 114 3.68 -2.05 1.00
N LEU A 115 3.58 -1.39 -0.18
CA LEU A 115 3.77 -2.02 -1.49
C LEU A 115 5.17 -2.60 -1.63
N HIS A 116 6.20 -1.83 -1.22
CA HIS A 116 7.58 -2.29 -1.23
C HIS A 116 7.74 -3.55 -0.38
N THR A 117 7.20 -3.55 0.84
CA THR A 117 7.23 -4.69 1.75
C THR A 117 6.50 -5.89 1.14
N PHE A 118 5.30 -5.68 0.58
CA PHE A 118 4.51 -6.75 -0.02
C PHE A 118 5.19 -7.34 -1.26
N ILE A 119 5.56 -6.53 -2.26
CA ILE A 119 6.11 -7.00 -3.54
C ILE A 119 7.43 -7.78 -3.33
N ASN A 120 8.32 -7.27 -2.48
CA ASN A 120 9.62 -7.90 -2.28
C ASN A 120 9.58 -9.13 -1.38
N GLN A 121 8.56 -9.30 -0.54
CA GLN A 121 8.58 -10.32 0.50
C GLN A 121 7.36 -11.24 0.52
N ALA A 122 6.33 -11.01 -0.31
CA ALA A 122 5.06 -11.76 -0.27
C ALA A 122 5.23 -13.28 -0.29
N GLN A 123 6.21 -13.79 -1.06
CA GLN A 123 6.45 -15.23 -1.14
C GLN A 123 6.98 -15.82 0.17
N SER A 124 7.84 -15.10 0.89
CA SER A 124 8.40 -15.53 2.17
C SER A 124 7.42 -15.35 3.34
N LEU A 125 6.37 -14.55 3.14
CA LEU A 125 5.35 -14.22 4.14
C LEU A 125 4.03 -14.98 3.93
N ARG A 126 3.98 -15.95 3.03
CA ARG A 126 2.78 -16.81 2.82
C ARG A 126 2.33 -17.47 4.11
N GLY A 127 1.01 -17.53 4.32
CA GLY A 127 0.41 -18.06 5.54
C GLY A 127 0.22 -17.01 6.64
N ILE A 128 0.67 -15.76 6.44
CA ILE A 128 0.26 -14.64 7.27
C ILE A 128 -1.05 -14.08 6.68
N ALA A 129 -2.10 -14.00 7.50
CA ALA A 129 -3.47 -13.73 7.04
C ALA A 129 -3.59 -12.47 6.16
N ILE A 130 -2.88 -11.39 6.50
CA ILE A 130 -2.91 -10.14 5.74
C ILE A 130 -2.29 -10.30 4.34
N ILE A 131 -1.26 -11.13 4.19
CA ILE A 131 -0.61 -11.40 2.91
C ILE A 131 -1.52 -12.25 2.02
N ASP A 132 -2.16 -13.26 2.60
CA ASP A 132 -3.10 -14.11 1.88
C ASP A 132 -4.34 -13.31 1.45
N ARG A 133 -4.85 -12.39 2.31
CA ARG A 133 -5.92 -11.44 1.95
C ARG A 133 -5.53 -10.54 0.78
N ALA A 134 -4.33 -9.96 0.80
CA ALA A 134 -3.82 -9.15 -0.30
C ALA A 134 -3.76 -9.95 -1.62
N GLY A 135 -3.28 -11.20 -1.56
CA GLY A 135 -3.26 -12.10 -2.71
C GLY A 135 -4.66 -12.34 -3.30
N LEU A 136 -5.67 -12.54 -2.46
CA LEU A 136 -7.06 -12.71 -2.90
C LEU A 136 -7.62 -11.44 -3.57
N LEU A 137 -7.30 -10.25 -3.07
CA LEU A 137 -7.70 -8.98 -3.69
C LEU A 137 -7.06 -8.80 -5.07
N ILE A 138 -5.79 -9.17 -5.24
CA ILE A 138 -5.11 -9.12 -6.54
C ILE A 138 -5.78 -10.08 -7.54
N VAL A 139 -6.12 -11.30 -7.11
CA VAL A 139 -6.85 -12.27 -7.96
C VAL A 139 -8.23 -11.72 -8.34
N ARG A 140 -8.96 -11.14 -7.38
CA ARG A 140 -10.27 -10.52 -7.62
C ARG A 140 -10.16 -9.34 -8.59
N LEU A 141 -9.14 -8.49 -8.44
CA LEU A 141 -8.87 -7.37 -9.35
C LEU A 141 -8.60 -7.88 -10.78
N ALA A 142 -7.75 -8.88 -10.93
CA ALA A 142 -7.47 -9.48 -12.23
C ALA A 142 -8.74 -10.06 -12.88
N ALA A 143 -9.59 -10.76 -12.12
CA ALA A 143 -10.86 -11.32 -12.61
C ALA A 143 -11.89 -10.24 -12.99
N SER A 144 -11.87 -9.08 -12.33
CA SER A 144 -12.79 -7.98 -12.61
C SER A 144 -12.50 -7.22 -13.90
N ILE A 145 -11.24 -7.25 -14.35
CA ILE A 145 -10.81 -6.53 -15.56
C ILE A 145 -10.56 -7.48 -16.73
N CYS A 146 -10.06 -8.69 -16.45
CA CYS A 146 -9.87 -9.73 -17.45
C CYS A 146 -11.07 -10.67 -17.45
N HIS A 147 -12.10 -10.37 -18.24
CA HIS A 147 -13.21 -11.30 -18.48
C HIS A 147 -12.70 -12.65 -19.04
N ASP A 148 -13.51 -13.69 -18.97
CA ASP A 148 -13.10 -15.05 -19.42
C ASP A 148 -12.71 -15.09 -20.89
N ASP A 149 -13.24 -14.21 -21.72
CA ASP A 149 -12.96 -14.05 -23.15
C ASP A 149 -11.84 -13.04 -23.45
N ALA A 150 -11.20 -12.43 -22.43
CA ALA A 150 -10.12 -11.49 -22.63
C ALA A 150 -8.94 -12.14 -23.38
N SER A 151 -8.44 -11.44 -24.39
CA SER A 151 -7.29 -11.89 -25.15
C SER A 151 -6.01 -11.96 -24.32
N SER A 152 -5.01 -12.70 -24.78
CA SER A 152 -3.69 -12.69 -24.11
C SER A 152 -3.06 -11.29 -24.11
N GLU A 153 -3.34 -10.48 -25.14
CA GLU A 153 -2.89 -9.09 -25.20
C GLU A 153 -3.53 -8.25 -24.10
N ASP A 154 -4.86 -8.34 -23.91
CA ASP A 154 -5.56 -7.59 -22.86
C ASP A 154 -5.05 -7.96 -21.47
N ARG A 155 -4.81 -9.26 -21.22
CA ARG A 155 -4.23 -9.74 -19.94
C ARG A 155 -2.85 -9.19 -19.69
N LEU A 156 -1.99 -9.10 -20.74
CA LEU A 156 -0.65 -8.51 -20.63
C LEU A 156 -0.72 -6.99 -20.42
N ARG A 157 -1.55 -6.28 -21.19
CA ARG A 157 -1.75 -4.84 -21.03
C ARG A 157 -2.20 -4.49 -19.61
N PHE A 158 -3.14 -5.24 -19.07
CA PHE A 158 -3.58 -5.12 -17.70
C PHE A 158 -2.44 -5.37 -16.69
N GLY A 159 -1.71 -6.48 -16.85
CA GLY A 159 -0.58 -6.81 -15.99
C GLY A 159 0.51 -5.74 -16.03
N PHE A 160 0.82 -5.17 -17.21
CA PHE A 160 1.77 -4.08 -17.34
C PHE A 160 1.24 -2.77 -16.74
N ALA A 161 -0.04 -2.46 -16.91
CA ALA A 161 -0.63 -1.24 -16.35
C ALA A 161 -0.56 -1.24 -14.82
N LEU A 162 -1.09 -2.26 -14.17
CA LEU A 162 -1.18 -2.27 -12.71
C LEU A 162 0.11 -2.78 -12.04
N GLY A 163 0.60 -3.93 -12.48
CA GLY A 163 1.82 -4.52 -11.94
C GLY A 163 3.05 -3.69 -12.27
N GLY A 164 3.14 -3.16 -13.49
CA GLY A 164 4.22 -2.28 -13.93
C GLY A 164 4.24 -0.96 -13.15
N ALA A 165 3.09 -0.31 -12.95
CA ALA A 165 2.98 0.90 -12.15
C ALA A 165 3.44 0.65 -10.70
N ALA A 166 2.91 -0.39 -10.04
CA ALA A 166 3.30 -0.75 -8.68
C ALA A 166 4.81 -1.08 -8.58
N TYR A 167 5.33 -1.88 -9.51
CA TYR A 167 6.75 -2.27 -9.50
C TYR A 167 7.69 -1.09 -9.81
N SER A 168 7.29 -0.17 -10.68
CA SER A 168 8.10 1.02 -11.01
C SER A 168 8.38 1.89 -9.77
N LEU A 169 7.39 2.06 -8.89
CA LEU A 169 7.55 2.78 -7.63
C LEU A 169 8.50 2.04 -6.67
N VAL A 170 8.33 0.73 -6.57
CA VAL A 170 9.17 -0.11 -5.70
C VAL A 170 10.62 -0.20 -6.22
N ALA A 171 10.78 -0.29 -7.55
CA ALA A 171 12.10 -0.37 -8.19
C ALA A 171 12.94 0.91 -7.96
N GLY A 172 12.31 2.09 -8.01
CA GLY A 172 12.98 3.35 -7.69
C GLY A 172 13.61 3.32 -6.30
N MET A 173 12.85 2.94 -5.29
CA MET A 173 13.34 2.79 -3.91
C MET A 173 14.43 1.72 -3.78
N THR A 174 14.29 0.59 -4.49
CA THR A 174 15.19 -0.56 -4.36
C THR A 174 16.54 -0.33 -5.04
N PHE A 175 16.55 0.23 -6.25
CA PHE A 175 17.75 0.26 -7.10
C PHE A 175 18.40 1.64 -7.18
N LEU A 176 17.64 2.71 -7.00
CA LEU A 176 18.14 4.08 -7.14
C LEU A 176 18.36 4.76 -5.78
N GLY A 177 17.85 4.18 -4.69
CA GLY A 177 18.08 4.63 -3.32
C GLY A 177 17.32 5.91 -2.94
N GLU A 178 16.65 6.54 -3.89
CA GLU A 178 15.88 7.77 -3.70
C GLU A 178 14.63 7.74 -4.59
N ASP A 179 13.60 8.48 -4.21
CA ASP A 179 12.50 8.84 -5.09
C ASP A 179 13.01 9.82 -6.14
N THR A 180 13.48 9.28 -7.29
CA THR A 180 14.15 10.06 -8.33
C THR A 180 13.23 10.97 -9.11
N VAL A 181 11.90 10.77 -8.99
CA VAL A 181 10.88 11.59 -9.66
C VAL A 181 9.94 12.16 -8.61
N PRO A 182 9.76 13.49 -8.54
CA PRO A 182 8.77 14.12 -7.67
C PRO A 182 7.36 13.58 -7.93
N ASP A 183 6.53 13.48 -6.89
CA ASP A 183 5.15 12.98 -7.00
C ASP A 183 4.31 13.80 -7.99
N ASP A 184 4.55 15.10 -8.08
CA ASP A 184 3.87 16.01 -9.01
C ASP A 184 4.11 15.65 -10.47
N ASP A 185 5.29 15.11 -10.82
CA ASP A 185 5.62 14.66 -12.17
C ASP A 185 5.23 13.19 -12.40
N LEU A 186 5.31 12.37 -11.35
CA LEU A 186 5.07 10.93 -11.41
C LEU A 186 3.59 10.59 -11.61
N ARG A 187 2.69 11.30 -10.91
CA ARG A 187 1.24 11.09 -11.02
C ARG A 187 0.71 11.26 -12.45
N PRO A 188 0.97 12.38 -13.17
CA PRO A 188 0.51 12.54 -14.55
C PRO A 188 1.14 11.54 -15.50
N ALA A 189 2.40 11.15 -15.30
CA ALA A 189 3.07 10.13 -16.11
C ALA A 189 2.42 8.75 -15.94
N LEU A 190 2.18 8.31 -14.70
CA LEU A 190 1.48 7.06 -14.41
C LEU A 190 0.07 7.06 -15.02
N ARG A 191 -0.68 8.16 -14.85
CA ARG A 191 -2.02 8.30 -15.41
C ARG A 191 -2.02 8.14 -16.93
N THR A 192 -1.11 8.80 -17.63
CA THR A 192 -0.99 8.69 -19.09
C THR A 192 -0.72 7.24 -19.51
N VAL A 193 0.32 6.62 -18.96
CA VAL A 193 0.73 5.25 -19.34
C VAL A 193 -0.36 4.23 -19.00
N MET A 194 -0.93 4.31 -17.81
CA MET A 194 -1.99 3.38 -17.39
C MET A 194 -3.24 3.53 -18.23
N THR A 195 -3.66 4.76 -18.55
CA THR A 195 -4.83 5.00 -19.40
C THR A 195 -4.62 4.45 -20.80
N GLU A 196 -3.44 4.59 -21.40
CA GLU A 196 -3.10 4.02 -22.70
C GLU A 196 -3.09 2.49 -22.68
N LEU A 197 -2.52 1.89 -21.64
CA LEU A 197 -2.48 0.43 -21.51
C LEU A 197 -3.86 -0.18 -21.24
N LEU A 198 -4.72 0.50 -20.49
CA LEU A 198 -6.08 0.04 -20.16
C LEU A 198 -7.14 0.50 -21.18
N ALA A 199 -6.74 1.24 -22.22
CA ALA A 199 -7.66 1.60 -23.30
C ALA A 199 -8.16 0.32 -24.01
N PRO A 200 -9.47 0.22 -24.35
CA PRO A 200 -9.98 -0.93 -25.07
C PRO A 200 -9.26 -1.08 -26.42
N VAL A 201 -8.74 -2.26 -26.69
CA VAL A 201 -8.17 -2.56 -28.01
C VAL A 201 -9.32 -2.48 -29.01
N SER A 202 -9.21 -1.58 -30.00
CA SER A 202 -10.17 -1.49 -31.08
C SER A 202 -10.23 -2.84 -31.76
N VAL A 203 -11.40 -3.50 -31.65
CA VAL A 203 -11.61 -4.79 -32.33
C VAL A 203 -11.46 -4.54 -33.83
N HIS A 204 -10.33 -4.93 -34.41
CA HIS A 204 -10.22 -5.03 -35.87
C HIS A 204 -11.25 -6.06 -36.31
N PRO A 205 -12.18 -5.73 -37.21
CA PRO A 205 -13.10 -6.72 -37.73
C PRO A 205 -12.25 -7.85 -38.33
N ARG A 206 -12.40 -9.05 -37.78
CA ARG A 206 -11.81 -10.25 -38.36
C ARG A 206 -12.24 -10.30 -39.81
N SER A 207 -11.31 -10.11 -40.72
CA SER A 207 -11.52 -10.33 -42.14
C SER A 207 -12.06 -11.75 -42.30
N ALA A 208 -13.34 -11.88 -42.67
CA ALA A 208 -13.91 -13.15 -43.04
C ALA A 208 -13.13 -13.67 -44.25
N HIS A 209 -12.25 -14.64 -44.02
CA HIS A 209 -11.66 -15.39 -45.12
C HIS A 209 -12.74 -16.33 -45.60
N SER A 210 -13.27 -16.04 -46.79
CA SER A 210 -14.09 -16.90 -47.63
C SER A 210 -13.27 -18.03 -48.18
#